data_a8d3e965e5be8a434054151dc09bf2c5
#
_entry.id   a8d3e965e5be8a434054151dc09bf2c5
#
_cell.length_a   1.000
_cell.length_b   1.000
_cell.length_c   1.000
_cell.angle_alpha   90.00
_cell.angle_beta   90.00
_cell.angle_gamma   90.00
#
_symmetry.space_group_name_H-M   'P 1'
#
loop_
_entity.id
_entity.type
_entity.pdbx_description
1 polymer ?
#
loop_
_entity_poly.entity_id
_entity_poly.type
_entity_poly.pdbx_seq_one_letter_code
_entity_poly.pdbx_strand_id
1 'polypeptide(L)'
;MKVKVLHLFDAWLPHTMNWAYRILDATPEVQVQVAAPWMMDNGYLREDYHFYIPKWQQWMGKLPKNEWQMLAFRRILLKFEQIYPIYIRQLEKQIQTQKPDLLHAHFGPVGCRYLPLAQKTGIPLVVSFYGYDYEKAPLLKPALRARYGELFEQAAAITAAGPKGKAVLMAQGCPESKIFISPMSMRPEEFPQHKRFKEPGQLNLVQVATITGKKGFMDTLQAFQMALSRCPNITLTLAGERHDTALVAEMRQFIRQHQLESKVQWLDFLPHTQLADFLHNFEVFIQPSHYTADRDCEGGPVSILEAQSGGMPVICTRHFDMPTEVLHEKTGLLAEERDIAGLAACIERFYWMDNAVYQEFSQNAGAHVRNNFDIRQTGIRLKNLYNNILKIEF
;
A
#
# COMPACT_ATOMS: atom_id res chain seq x y z
N MET A 1 -30.74 -6.04 -8.25
CA MET A 1 -30.27 -4.62 -8.21
C MET A 1 -28.85 -4.67 -7.70
N LYS A 2 -27.87 -3.97 -8.30
CA LYS A 2 -26.49 -3.95 -7.78
C LYS A 2 -26.46 -3.25 -6.42
N VAL A 3 -25.66 -3.76 -5.47
CA VAL A 3 -25.39 -3.09 -4.20
C VAL A 3 -24.57 -1.84 -4.47
N LYS A 4 -24.97 -0.74 -3.84
CA LYS A 4 -24.27 0.57 -3.96
C LYS A 4 -23.34 0.76 -2.77
N VAL A 5 -22.04 0.80 -3.02
CA VAL A 5 -21.04 1.05 -1.98
C VAL A 5 -20.41 2.42 -2.20
N LEU A 6 -20.51 3.29 -1.19
CA LEU A 6 -19.85 4.59 -1.17
C LEU A 6 -18.49 4.45 -0.51
N HIS A 7 -17.43 4.50 -1.30
CA HIS A 7 -16.04 4.50 -0.86
C HIS A 7 -15.61 5.92 -0.47
N LEU A 8 -15.05 6.05 0.74
CA LEU A 8 -14.71 7.31 1.38
C LEU A 8 -13.18 7.42 1.53
N PHE A 9 -12.62 8.53 1.04
CA PHE A 9 -11.19 8.83 1.08
C PHE A 9 -10.94 10.25 1.59
N ASP A 10 -9.69 10.56 1.97
CA ASP A 10 -9.25 11.95 2.21
C ASP A 10 -8.88 12.66 0.90
N ALA A 11 -8.33 11.92 -0.05
CA ALA A 11 -8.05 12.41 -1.39
C ALA A 11 -8.26 11.28 -2.40
N TRP A 12 -8.86 11.59 -3.53
CA TRP A 12 -9.00 10.70 -4.67
C TRP A 12 -8.16 11.24 -5.83
N LEU A 13 -7.25 10.55 -6.36
CA LEU A 13 -6.47 9.40 -5.95
C LEU A 13 -5.00 9.79 -6.19
N PRO A 14 -4.16 9.90 -5.18
CA PRO A 14 -2.72 10.07 -5.37
C PRO A 14 -2.12 8.91 -6.17
N HIS A 15 -1.08 9.16 -6.97
CA HIS A 15 -0.44 8.12 -7.80
C HIS A 15 0.05 6.93 -6.97
N THR A 16 0.47 7.17 -5.74
CA THR A 16 0.91 6.13 -4.79
C THR A 16 -0.22 5.27 -4.22
N MET A 17 -1.48 5.58 -4.55
CA MET A 17 -2.68 4.88 -4.08
C MET A 17 -3.45 4.15 -5.19
N ASN A 18 -2.81 3.82 -6.33
CA ASN A 18 -3.42 3.08 -7.42
C ASN A 18 -3.99 1.71 -6.99
N TRP A 19 -3.44 1.11 -5.93
CA TRP A 19 -3.96 -0.10 -5.31
C TRP A 19 -5.42 0.05 -4.83
N ALA A 20 -5.80 1.23 -4.34
CA ALA A 20 -7.17 1.50 -3.90
C ALA A 20 -8.16 1.40 -5.07
N TYR A 21 -7.80 1.96 -6.24
CA TYR A 21 -8.59 1.81 -7.46
C TYR A 21 -8.79 0.33 -7.84
N ARG A 22 -7.74 -0.48 -7.76
CA ARG A 22 -7.82 -1.92 -8.03
C ARG A 22 -8.80 -2.63 -7.07
N ILE A 23 -8.84 -2.26 -5.81
CA ILE A 23 -9.79 -2.81 -4.82
C ILE A 23 -11.23 -2.49 -5.22
N LEU A 24 -11.51 -1.24 -5.64
CA LEU A 24 -12.85 -0.86 -6.08
C LEU A 24 -13.29 -1.63 -7.31
N ASP A 25 -12.37 -1.86 -8.25
CA ASP A 25 -12.62 -2.57 -9.50
C ASP A 25 -12.71 -4.11 -9.32
N ALA A 26 -12.32 -4.61 -8.16
CA ALA A 26 -12.34 -6.05 -7.86
C ALA A 26 -13.74 -6.62 -7.55
N THR A 27 -14.74 -5.77 -7.38
CA THR A 27 -16.13 -6.15 -7.08
C THR A 27 -17.08 -5.69 -8.18
N PRO A 28 -17.10 -6.33 -9.37
CA PRO A 28 -17.86 -5.85 -10.53
C PRO A 28 -19.39 -5.88 -10.31
N GLU A 29 -19.86 -6.64 -9.35
CA GLU A 29 -21.27 -6.69 -8.96
C GLU A 29 -21.71 -5.48 -8.11
N VAL A 30 -20.77 -4.72 -7.58
CA VAL A 30 -21.02 -3.52 -6.80
C VAL A 30 -21.15 -2.30 -7.73
N GLN A 31 -22.10 -1.43 -7.46
CA GLN A 31 -22.14 -0.09 -8.03
C GLN A 31 -21.26 0.82 -7.18
N VAL A 32 -20.09 1.15 -7.71
CA VAL A 32 -19.09 1.96 -7.01
C VAL A 32 -19.50 3.43 -6.99
N GLN A 33 -19.48 4.01 -5.80
CA GLN A 33 -19.59 5.45 -5.56
C GLN A 33 -18.33 5.90 -4.82
N VAL A 34 -17.82 7.10 -5.10
CA VAL A 34 -16.58 7.61 -4.50
C VAL A 34 -16.78 9.02 -3.99
N ALA A 35 -16.37 9.26 -2.75
CA ALA A 35 -16.35 10.57 -2.15
C ALA A 35 -15.01 10.89 -1.50
N ALA A 36 -14.46 12.05 -1.82
CA ALA A 36 -13.28 12.61 -1.18
C ALA A 36 -13.38 14.14 -1.17
N PRO A 37 -12.92 14.81 -0.10
CA PRO A 37 -12.87 16.28 -0.07
C PRO A 37 -11.86 16.84 -1.09
N TRP A 38 -10.93 16.01 -1.56
CA TRP A 38 -9.92 16.37 -2.57
C TRP A 38 -9.99 15.37 -3.73
N MET A 39 -10.46 15.82 -4.88
CA MET A 39 -10.55 15.02 -6.09
C MET A 39 -9.45 15.43 -7.07
N MET A 40 -8.85 14.47 -7.75
CA MET A 40 -7.85 14.67 -8.80
C MET A 40 -8.34 14.07 -10.11
N ASP A 41 -8.02 14.72 -11.23
CA ASP A 41 -8.15 14.15 -12.56
C ASP A 41 -6.79 13.57 -12.99
N ASN A 42 -6.59 12.30 -12.71
CA ASN A 42 -5.34 11.58 -12.93
C ASN A 42 -5.52 10.27 -13.72
N GLY A 43 -6.62 10.17 -14.47
CA GLY A 43 -6.96 8.98 -15.25
C GLY A 43 -7.75 7.90 -14.49
N TYR A 44 -8.05 8.10 -13.19
CA TYR A 44 -8.85 7.17 -12.37
C TYR A 44 -10.30 7.63 -12.18
N LEU A 45 -10.78 8.59 -12.99
CA LEU A 45 -12.18 8.98 -13.04
C LEU A 45 -12.87 8.15 -14.11
N ARG A 46 -13.58 7.10 -13.71
CA ARG A 46 -14.31 6.21 -14.62
C ARG A 46 -15.76 6.68 -14.79
N GLU A 47 -16.31 6.51 -15.99
CA GLU A 47 -17.70 6.88 -16.31
C GLU A 47 -18.74 6.00 -15.57
N ASP A 48 -18.39 4.75 -15.28
CA ASP A 48 -19.26 3.80 -14.58
C ASP A 48 -19.25 3.95 -13.05
N TYR A 49 -18.37 4.83 -12.50
CA TYR A 49 -18.36 5.20 -11.09
C TYR A 49 -19.12 6.50 -10.86
N HIS A 50 -19.81 6.60 -9.74
CA HIS A 50 -20.43 7.85 -9.33
C HIS A 50 -19.51 8.65 -8.39
N PHE A 51 -19.03 9.82 -8.81
CA PHE A 51 -18.13 10.66 -8.04
C PHE A 51 -18.88 11.84 -7.37
N TYR A 52 -18.70 11.97 -6.06
CA TYR A 52 -19.21 13.11 -5.28
C TYR A 52 -18.18 14.25 -5.25
N ILE A 53 -18.11 15.01 -6.34
CA ILE A 53 -17.13 16.10 -6.48
C ILE A 53 -17.56 17.29 -5.60
N PRO A 54 -16.68 17.81 -4.71
CA PRO A 54 -16.97 18.96 -3.89
C PRO A 54 -17.32 20.21 -4.70
N LYS A 55 -18.32 21.00 -4.24
CA LYS A 55 -18.77 22.19 -4.97
C LYS A 55 -17.65 23.20 -5.23
N TRP A 56 -16.74 23.40 -4.28
CA TRP A 56 -15.60 24.31 -4.50
C TRP A 56 -14.66 23.86 -5.62
N GLN A 57 -14.53 22.55 -5.87
CA GLN A 57 -13.75 22.04 -7.01
C GLN A 57 -14.54 22.17 -8.33
N GLN A 58 -15.87 22.02 -8.30
CA GLN A 58 -16.72 22.25 -9.47
C GLN A 58 -16.62 23.72 -9.95
N TRP A 59 -16.57 24.69 -9.02
CA TRP A 59 -16.43 26.10 -9.35
C TRP A 59 -15.08 26.46 -9.99
N MET A 60 -14.03 25.67 -9.79
CA MET A 60 -12.74 25.88 -10.43
C MET A 60 -12.68 25.44 -11.89
N GLY A 61 -13.69 24.77 -12.38
CA GLY A 61 -13.81 24.36 -13.79
C GLY A 61 -12.87 23.24 -14.25
N LYS A 62 -11.82 22.91 -13.48
CA LYS A 62 -10.90 21.80 -13.74
C LYS A 62 -10.37 21.24 -12.42
N LEU A 63 -10.31 19.91 -12.35
CA LEU A 63 -9.65 19.23 -11.24
C LEU A 63 -8.11 19.28 -11.40
N PRO A 64 -7.33 19.33 -10.31
CA PRO A 64 -5.87 19.22 -10.38
C PRO A 64 -5.48 17.87 -10.96
N LYS A 65 -4.47 17.88 -11.86
CA LYS A 65 -3.99 16.67 -12.56
C LYS A 65 -2.77 16.03 -11.91
N ASN A 66 -2.12 16.76 -11.00
CA ASN A 66 -0.94 16.26 -10.30
C ASN A 66 -0.94 16.67 -8.82
N GLU A 67 -0.11 15.97 -8.04
CA GLU A 67 -0.03 16.19 -6.58
C GLU A 67 0.45 17.60 -6.22
N TRP A 68 1.33 18.23 -7.01
CA TRP A 68 1.80 19.59 -6.77
C TRP A 68 0.67 20.62 -6.89
N GLN A 69 -0.18 20.48 -7.90
CA GLN A 69 -1.35 21.33 -8.04
C GLN A 69 -2.34 21.09 -6.90
N MET A 70 -2.52 19.84 -6.49
CA MET A 70 -3.35 19.48 -5.34
C MET A 70 -2.78 20.04 -4.03
N LEU A 71 -1.47 19.94 -3.80
CA LEU A 71 -0.81 20.47 -2.60
C LEU A 71 -0.84 21.99 -2.54
N ALA A 72 -0.60 22.67 -3.66
CA ALA A 72 -0.72 24.13 -3.75
C ALA A 72 -2.15 24.57 -3.42
N PHE A 73 -3.13 23.90 -3.99
CA PHE A 73 -4.53 24.13 -3.75
C PHE A 73 -4.93 23.83 -2.28
N ARG A 74 -4.49 22.70 -1.75
CA ARG A 74 -4.67 22.31 -0.35
C ARG A 74 -4.06 23.33 0.62
N ARG A 75 -2.88 23.91 0.32
CA ARG A 75 -2.26 24.99 1.13
C ARG A 75 -3.12 26.24 1.19
N ILE A 76 -3.79 26.60 0.11
CA ILE A 76 -4.73 27.73 0.08
C ILE A 76 -5.96 27.43 0.94
N LEU A 77 -6.44 26.20 0.92
CA LEU A 77 -7.66 25.77 1.61
C LEU A 77 -7.43 25.23 3.03
N LEU A 78 -6.20 24.81 3.40
CA LEU A 78 -5.86 24.34 4.77
C LEU A 78 -5.99 25.42 5.85
N LYS A 79 -6.11 26.69 5.49
CA LYS A 79 -6.57 27.72 6.42
C LYS A 79 -8.04 27.54 6.85
N PHE A 80 -8.74 26.55 6.29
CA PHE A 80 -10.15 26.29 6.51
C PHE A 80 -10.39 24.84 6.97
N GLU A 81 -10.06 24.50 8.21
CA GLU A 81 -10.61 23.30 8.88
C GLU A 81 -12.14 23.22 8.77
N GLN A 82 -12.77 24.34 8.48
CA GLN A 82 -14.22 24.50 8.26
C GLN A 82 -14.73 23.84 6.95
N ILE A 83 -13.88 23.46 6.02
CA ILE A 83 -14.31 22.85 4.74
C ILE A 83 -14.94 21.48 4.95
N TYR A 84 -14.40 20.67 5.87
CA TYR A 84 -14.92 19.33 6.12
C TYR A 84 -16.38 19.31 6.57
N PRO A 85 -16.80 20.12 7.54
CA PRO A 85 -18.22 20.18 7.91
C PRO A 85 -19.14 20.59 6.75
N ILE A 86 -18.69 21.51 5.89
CA ILE A 86 -19.45 21.95 4.72
C ILE A 86 -19.55 20.80 3.72
N TYR A 87 -18.44 20.08 3.47
CA TYR A 87 -18.42 18.93 2.58
C TYR A 87 -19.33 17.80 3.09
N ILE A 88 -19.22 17.45 4.37
CA ILE A 88 -20.08 16.42 4.98
C ILE A 88 -21.56 16.75 4.80
N ARG A 89 -21.98 18.02 5.03
CA ARG A 89 -23.36 18.46 4.80
C ARG A 89 -23.77 18.35 3.32
N GLN A 90 -22.88 18.66 2.40
CA GLN A 90 -23.11 18.47 0.97
C GLN A 90 -23.29 16.98 0.64
N LEU A 91 -22.36 16.14 1.12
CA LEU A 91 -22.38 14.69 0.90
C LEU A 91 -23.66 14.06 1.48
N GLU A 92 -24.08 14.48 2.68
CA GLU A 92 -25.32 14.01 3.29
C GLU A 92 -26.54 14.22 2.40
N LYS A 93 -26.67 15.43 1.80
CA LYS A 93 -27.78 15.71 0.86
C LYS A 93 -27.70 14.82 -0.41
N GLN A 94 -26.51 14.56 -0.92
CA GLN A 94 -26.32 13.72 -2.10
C GLN A 94 -26.60 12.24 -1.80
N ILE A 95 -26.23 11.74 -0.61
CA ILE A 95 -26.53 10.39 -0.14
C ILE A 95 -28.04 10.13 -0.08
N GLN A 96 -28.84 11.13 0.35
CA GLN A 96 -30.32 11.02 0.37
C GLN A 96 -30.90 10.73 -1.02
N THR A 97 -30.26 11.24 -2.09
CA THR A 97 -30.68 11.04 -3.48
C THR A 97 -30.12 9.72 -4.05
N GLN A 98 -28.83 9.47 -3.85
CA GLN A 98 -28.13 8.32 -4.45
C GLN A 98 -28.31 7.02 -3.68
N LYS A 99 -28.62 7.12 -2.38
CA LYS A 99 -28.95 6.01 -1.47
C LYS A 99 -27.94 4.84 -1.56
N PRO A 100 -26.68 5.05 -1.12
CA PRO A 100 -25.76 3.93 -0.97
C PRO A 100 -26.26 2.97 0.11
N ASP A 101 -26.05 1.68 -0.11
CA ASP A 101 -26.42 0.63 0.83
C ASP A 101 -25.37 0.46 1.93
N LEU A 102 -24.11 0.84 1.64
CA LEU A 102 -22.98 0.69 2.55
C LEU A 102 -21.96 1.82 2.35
N LEU A 103 -21.34 2.26 3.45
CA LEU A 103 -20.17 3.16 3.46
C LEU A 103 -18.91 2.34 3.70
N HIS A 104 -17.86 2.57 2.90
CA HIS A 104 -16.55 1.94 3.10
C HIS A 104 -15.46 3.00 3.17
N ALA A 105 -14.99 3.31 4.37
CA ALA A 105 -13.90 4.27 4.58
C ALA A 105 -12.53 3.60 4.47
N HIS A 106 -11.64 4.23 3.72
CA HIS A 106 -10.26 3.79 3.58
C HIS A 106 -9.37 4.60 4.51
N PHE A 107 -8.71 3.91 5.44
CA PHE A 107 -7.95 4.37 6.61
C PHE A 107 -8.80 4.70 7.84
N GLY A 108 -8.28 4.32 9.02
CA GLY A 108 -8.92 4.57 10.31
C GLY A 108 -9.28 6.03 10.58
N PRO A 109 -8.40 7.03 10.31
CA PRO A 109 -8.75 8.45 10.44
C PRO A 109 -9.91 8.90 9.56
N VAL A 110 -10.04 8.33 8.35
CA VAL A 110 -11.17 8.57 7.45
C VAL A 110 -12.43 7.97 8.04
N GLY A 111 -12.38 6.73 8.54
CA GLY A 111 -13.48 6.11 9.27
C GLY A 111 -14.00 6.98 10.40
N CYS A 112 -13.11 7.49 11.28
CA CYS A 112 -13.49 8.41 12.35
C CYS A 112 -14.15 9.69 11.85
N ARG A 113 -13.72 10.22 10.71
CA ARG A 113 -14.26 11.45 10.16
C ARG A 113 -15.69 11.28 9.66
N TYR A 114 -15.98 10.14 9.03
CA TYR A 114 -17.30 9.86 8.45
C TYR A 114 -18.23 9.08 9.37
N LEU A 115 -17.77 8.65 10.54
CA LEU A 115 -18.62 7.96 11.52
C LEU A 115 -19.90 8.75 11.88
N PRO A 116 -19.87 10.08 12.14
CA PRO A 116 -21.09 10.84 12.40
C PRO A 116 -22.09 10.82 11.24
N LEU A 117 -21.60 10.72 9.99
CA LEU A 117 -22.47 10.59 8.82
C LEU A 117 -23.15 9.21 8.80
N ALA A 118 -22.41 8.15 9.08
CA ALA A 118 -22.95 6.79 9.18
C ALA A 118 -24.02 6.68 10.27
N GLN A 119 -23.75 7.23 11.46
CA GLN A 119 -24.70 7.28 12.57
C GLN A 119 -25.99 8.03 12.19
N LYS A 120 -25.85 9.20 11.56
CA LYS A 120 -27.00 10.04 11.17
C LYS A 120 -27.85 9.42 10.08
N THR A 121 -27.25 8.72 9.14
CA THR A 121 -27.94 8.10 7.99
C THR A 121 -28.43 6.69 8.27
N GLY A 122 -27.92 6.03 9.31
CA GLY A 122 -28.19 4.63 9.60
C GLY A 122 -27.54 3.64 8.60
N ILE A 123 -26.67 4.15 7.70
CA ILE A 123 -25.97 3.32 6.70
C ILE A 123 -24.78 2.64 7.37
N PRO A 124 -24.62 1.30 7.26
CA PRO A 124 -23.52 0.58 7.88
C PRO A 124 -22.17 1.06 7.35
N LEU A 125 -21.17 1.17 8.24
CA LEU A 125 -19.82 1.62 7.92
C LEU A 125 -18.82 0.47 8.05
N VAL A 126 -18.06 0.22 6.98
CA VAL A 126 -16.86 -0.61 6.97
C VAL A 126 -15.64 0.31 6.95
N VAL A 127 -14.57 -0.07 7.66
CA VAL A 127 -13.32 0.70 7.68
C VAL A 127 -12.13 -0.20 7.44
N SER A 128 -11.31 0.14 6.44
CA SER A 128 -10.07 -0.59 6.12
C SER A 128 -8.85 0.13 6.69
N PHE A 129 -7.96 -0.64 7.32
CA PHE A 129 -6.67 -0.20 7.85
C PHE A 129 -5.52 -0.75 7.00
N TYR A 130 -4.48 0.07 6.76
CA TYR A 130 -3.45 -0.25 5.77
C TYR A 130 -1.99 -0.11 6.23
N GLY A 131 -1.69 0.73 7.23
CA GLY A 131 -0.31 0.97 7.65
C GLY A 131 -0.20 2.04 8.73
N TYR A 132 0.08 3.30 8.34
CA TYR A 132 0.28 4.40 9.28
C TYR A 132 -0.88 4.60 10.26
N ASP A 133 -2.06 4.18 9.89
CA ASP A 133 -3.29 4.30 10.65
C ASP A 133 -3.42 3.27 11.78
N TYR A 134 -2.62 2.22 11.80
CA TYR A 134 -2.60 1.28 12.92
C TYR A 134 -2.03 1.92 14.20
N GLU A 135 -0.85 2.52 14.13
CA GLU A 135 -0.14 2.97 15.32
C GLU A 135 0.33 4.43 15.23
N LYS A 136 0.91 4.87 14.10
CA LYS A 136 1.45 6.22 13.94
C LYS A 136 0.37 7.30 14.08
N ALA A 137 -0.74 7.17 13.37
CA ALA A 137 -1.80 8.19 13.40
C ALA A 137 -2.40 8.40 14.80
N PRO A 138 -2.77 7.35 15.56
CA PRO A 138 -3.25 7.52 16.93
C PRO A 138 -2.16 7.94 17.92
N LEU A 139 -0.88 7.64 17.65
CA LEU A 139 0.25 8.11 18.45
C LEU A 139 0.45 9.62 18.31
N LEU A 140 0.46 10.12 17.07
CA LEU A 140 0.65 11.54 16.78
C LEU A 140 -0.56 12.41 17.13
N LYS A 141 -1.75 11.82 17.24
CA LYS A 141 -3.01 12.52 17.51
C LYS A 141 -3.79 11.80 18.63
N PRO A 142 -3.53 12.09 19.91
CA PRO A 142 -4.22 11.41 21.03
C PRO A 142 -5.75 11.45 20.97
N ALA A 143 -6.33 12.54 20.47
CA ALA A 143 -7.77 12.66 20.23
C ALA A 143 -8.29 11.61 19.21
N LEU A 144 -7.47 11.20 18.24
CA LEU A 144 -7.82 10.16 17.29
C LEU A 144 -7.86 8.78 17.96
N ARG A 145 -6.95 8.53 18.91
CA ARG A 145 -6.95 7.27 19.68
C ARG A 145 -8.26 7.08 20.45
N ALA A 146 -8.79 8.13 21.09
CA ALA A 146 -10.09 8.06 21.75
C ALA A 146 -11.23 7.76 20.76
N ARG A 147 -11.18 8.38 19.57
CA ARG A 147 -12.17 8.15 18.52
C ARG A 147 -12.10 6.77 17.89
N TYR A 148 -10.96 6.07 17.95
CA TYR A 148 -10.88 4.68 17.52
C TYR A 148 -11.74 3.75 18.40
N GLY A 149 -11.83 4.01 19.71
CA GLY A 149 -12.75 3.26 20.57
C GLY A 149 -14.20 3.36 20.09
N GLU A 150 -14.69 4.58 19.83
CA GLU A 150 -16.01 4.81 19.27
C GLU A 150 -16.19 4.17 17.87
N LEU A 151 -15.16 4.29 17.01
CA LEU A 151 -15.18 3.68 15.69
C LEU A 151 -15.32 2.16 15.77
N PHE A 152 -14.56 1.48 16.63
CA PHE A 152 -14.60 0.04 16.80
C PHE A 152 -15.93 -0.47 17.38
N GLU A 153 -16.56 0.35 18.21
CA GLU A 153 -17.89 0.06 18.75
C GLU A 153 -18.97 0.19 17.66
N GLN A 154 -18.93 1.26 16.87
CA GLN A 154 -20.00 1.68 15.98
C GLN A 154 -19.88 1.14 14.55
N ALA A 155 -18.67 0.88 14.04
CA ALA A 155 -18.48 0.33 12.70
C ALA A 155 -19.11 -1.07 12.60
N ALA A 156 -19.71 -1.36 11.45
CA ALA A 156 -20.24 -2.67 11.14
C ALA A 156 -19.15 -3.73 10.97
N ALA A 157 -18.00 -3.33 10.38
CA ALA A 157 -16.82 -4.16 10.26
C ALA A 157 -15.54 -3.32 10.08
N ILE A 158 -14.42 -3.92 10.47
CA ILE A 158 -13.08 -3.39 10.27
C ILE A 158 -12.29 -4.39 9.41
N THR A 159 -11.52 -3.92 8.43
CA THR A 159 -10.61 -4.81 7.72
C THR A 159 -9.16 -4.49 8.04
N ALA A 160 -8.34 -5.53 8.17
CA ALA A 160 -6.90 -5.46 8.37
C ALA A 160 -6.18 -6.12 7.20
N ALA A 161 -4.99 -5.61 6.83
CA ALA A 161 -4.20 -6.17 5.74
C ALA A 161 -3.69 -7.59 6.03
N GLY A 162 -3.47 -7.94 7.31
CA GLY A 162 -3.01 -9.26 7.70
C GLY A 162 -3.15 -9.55 9.19
N PRO A 163 -2.61 -10.71 9.64
CA PRO A 163 -2.77 -11.17 11.02
C PRO A 163 -2.12 -10.23 12.05
N LYS A 164 -0.99 -9.59 11.72
CA LYS A 164 -0.35 -8.63 12.62
C LYS A 164 -1.20 -7.37 12.76
N GLY A 165 -1.74 -6.85 11.65
CA GLY A 165 -2.68 -5.73 11.67
C GLY A 165 -3.93 -6.06 12.50
N LYS A 166 -4.49 -7.26 12.36
CA LYS A 166 -5.60 -7.75 13.22
C LYS A 166 -5.20 -7.72 14.70
N ALA A 167 -4.03 -8.26 15.04
CA ALA A 167 -3.57 -8.29 16.44
C ALA A 167 -3.39 -6.89 17.03
N VAL A 168 -2.87 -5.93 16.24
CA VAL A 168 -2.72 -4.52 16.66
C VAL A 168 -4.08 -3.89 16.93
N LEU A 169 -5.07 -4.10 16.07
CA LEU A 169 -6.43 -3.56 16.27
C LEU A 169 -7.10 -4.16 17.51
N MET A 170 -6.95 -5.48 17.73
CA MET A 170 -7.44 -6.13 18.95
C MET A 170 -6.81 -5.56 20.20
N ALA A 171 -5.48 -5.32 20.20
CA ALA A 171 -4.76 -4.69 21.30
C ALA A 171 -5.23 -3.25 21.57
N GLN A 172 -5.80 -2.56 20.57
CA GLN A 172 -6.39 -1.24 20.70
C GLN A 172 -7.88 -1.28 21.11
N GLY A 173 -8.43 -2.46 21.35
CA GLY A 173 -9.80 -2.64 21.84
C GLY A 173 -10.85 -2.95 20.76
N CYS A 174 -10.44 -3.20 19.50
CA CYS A 174 -11.40 -3.64 18.49
C CYS A 174 -11.85 -5.07 18.76
N PRO A 175 -13.16 -5.36 18.83
CA PRO A 175 -13.66 -6.72 19.00
C PRO A 175 -13.22 -7.63 17.84
N GLU A 176 -12.68 -8.81 18.15
CA GLU A 176 -12.21 -9.75 17.14
C GLU A 176 -13.27 -10.11 16.10
N SER A 177 -14.52 -10.26 16.53
CA SER A 177 -15.67 -10.58 15.67
C SER A 177 -15.96 -9.54 14.59
N LYS A 178 -15.44 -8.31 14.73
CA LYS A 178 -15.58 -7.23 13.74
C LYS A 178 -14.40 -7.13 12.79
N ILE A 179 -13.28 -7.86 13.03
CA ILE A 179 -12.08 -7.73 12.23
C ILE A 179 -12.01 -8.83 11.18
N PHE A 180 -11.93 -8.41 9.91
CA PHE A 180 -11.81 -9.29 8.76
C PHE A 180 -10.46 -9.04 8.06
N ILE A 181 -9.77 -10.12 7.65
CA ILE A 181 -8.51 -9.99 6.92
C ILE A 181 -8.82 -9.77 5.44
N SER A 182 -8.35 -8.65 4.92
CA SER A 182 -8.41 -8.26 3.51
C SER A 182 -7.02 -7.82 3.06
N PRO A 183 -6.15 -8.74 2.59
CA PRO A 183 -4.77 -8.43 2.23
C PRO A 183 -4.69 -7.40 1.11
N MET A 184 -3.60 -6.65 1.08
CA MET A 184 -3.19 -5.95 -0.12
C MET A 184 -3.05 -6.96 -1.25
N SER A 185 -3.49 -6.59 -2.44
CA SER A 185 -3.58 -7.53 -3.56
C SER A 185 -3.30 -6.80 -4.88
N MET A 186 -3.00 -7.56 -5.90
CA MET A 186 -2.67 -7.04 -7.22
C MET A 186 -3.32 -7.88 -8.33
N ARG A 187 -3.24 -7.43 -9.58
CA ARG A 187 -3.65 -8.19 -10.75
C ARG A 187 -2.44 -8.96 -11.30
N PRO A 188 -2.39 -10.29 -11.16
CA PRO A 188 -1.22 -11.07 -11.60
C PRO A 188 -0.95 -10.95 -13.11
N GLU A 189 -1.96 -10.69 -13.93
CA GLU A 189 -1.82 -10.49 -15.38
C GLU A 189 -1.10 -9.19 -15.77
N GLU A 190 -1.03 -8.19 -14.87
CA GLU A 190 -0.25 -6.96 -15.10
C GLU A 190 1.26 -7.23 -14.93
N PHE A 191 1.63 -8.30 -14.20
CA PHE A 191 3.00 -8.73 -13.96
C PHE A 191 3.12 -10.22 -14.27
N PRO A 192 3.09 -10.61 -15.55
CA PRO A 192 3.12 -12.01 -15.94
C PRO A 192 4.43 -12.66 -15.50
N GLN A 193 4.31 -13.90 -15.06
CA GLN A 193 5.49 -14.67 -14.66
C GLN A 193 6.35 -15.02 -15.88
N HIS A 194 7.62 -14.66 -15.80
CA HIS A 194 8.63 -15.02 -16.78
C HIS A 194 9.55 -16.11 -16.25
N LYS A 195 10.11 -16.91 -17.15
CA LYS A 195 11.20 -17.82 -16.79
C LYS A 195 12.43 -16.95 -16.49
N ARG A 196 12.82 -16.92 -15.22
CA ARG A 196 13.99 -16.17 -14.78
C ARG A 196 15.22 -17.05 -14.80
N PHE A 197 16.34 -16.45 -15.01
CA PHE A 197 17.63 -17.13 -15.04
C PHE A 197 18.62 -16.33 -14.19
N LYS A 198 19.49 -17.02 -13.48
CA LYS A 198 20.54 -16.42 -12.66
C LYS A 198 21.84 -17.17 -12.77
N GLU A 199 22.92 -16.45 -13.05
CA GLU A 199 24.28 -16.98 -12.99
C GLU A 199 24.82 -16.88 -11.56
N PRO A 200 25.41 -17.98 -11.02
CA PRO A 200 26.14 -17.90 -9.75
C PRO A 200 27.28 -16.88 -9.85
N GLY A 201 27.49 -16.11 -8.79
CA GLY A 201 28.52 -15.07 -8.77
C GLY A 201 28.16 -13.77 -9.47
N GLN A 202 26.88 -13.57 -9.82
CA GLN A 202 26.31 -12.29 -10.31
C GLN A 202 24.93 -12.06 -9.68
N LEU A 203 24.60 -10.80 -9.35
CA LEU A 203 23.29 -10.47 -8.81
C LEU A 203 22.96 -8.98 -9.03
N ASN A 204 21.84 -8.72 -9.71
CA ASN A 204 21.28 -7.39 -9.86
C ASN A 204 20.07 -7.24 -8.94
N LEU A 205 20.21 -6.36 -7.96
CA LEU A 205 19.19 -6.05 -6.96
C LEU A 205 18.39 -4.82 -7.38
N VAL A 206 17.10 -4.80 -7.03
CA VAL A 206 16.25 -3.63 -7.23
C VAL A 206 15.39 -3.36 -6.00
N GLN A 207 15.23 -2.08 -5.66
CA GLN A 207 14.23 -1.60 -4.70
C GLN A 207 13.37 -0.53 -5.36
N VAL A 208 12.07 -0.75 -5.40
CA VAL A 208 11.08 0.20 -5.95
C VAL A 208 10.09 0.58 -4.87
N ALA A 209 10.18 1.82 -4.40
CA ALA A 209 9.23 2.36 -3.41
C ALA A 209 9.36 3.87 -3.32
N THR A 210 8.32 4.57 -2.83
CA THR A 210 8.47 5.96 -2.39
C THR A 210 9.54 6.05 -1.31
N ILE A 211 10.50 6.97 -1.45
CA ILE A 211 11.62 7.10 -0.52
C ILE A 211 11.14 7.74 0.77
N THR A 212 10.94 6.88 1.76
CA THR A 212 10.53 7.23 3.13
C THR A 212 11.25 6.32 4.13
N GLY A 213 11.37 6.78 5.37
CA GLY A 213 12.14 6.08 6.41
C GLY A 213 11.76 4.61 6.58
N LYS A 214 10.46 4.31 6.62
CA LYS A 214 9.95 2.94 6.84
C LYS A 214 10.31 1.92 5.75
N LYS A 215 10.70 2.38 4.55
CA LYS A 215 11.02 1.50 3.42
C LYS A 215 12.44 0.91 3.45
N GLY A 216 13.28 1.33 4.41
CA GLY A 216 14.59 0.73 4.67
C GLY A 216 15.65 0.98 3.60
N PHE A 217 15.59 2.10 2.86
CA PHE A 217 16.58 2.38 1.81
C PHE A 217 18.01 2.48 2.35
N MET A 218 18.21 3.04 3.56
CA MET A 218 19.53 3.08 4.18
C MET A 218 19.98 1.68 4.60
N ASP A 219 19.07 0.85 5.13
CA ASP A 219 19.38 -0.55 5.48
C ASP A 219 19.79 -1.34 4.23
N THR A 220 19.13 -1.09 3.08
CA THR A 220 19.51 -1.67 1.78
C THR A 220 20.92 -1.25 1.37
N LEU A 221 21.25 0.04 1.43
CA LEU A 221 22.57 0.56 1.06
C LEU A 221 23.68 0.00 1.97
N GLN A 222 23.43 -0.07 3.26
CA GLN A 222 24.40 -0.60 4.24
C GLN A 222 24.62 -2.11 4.04
N ALA A 223 23.55 -2.88 3.85
CA ALA A 223 23.65 -4.32 3.56
C ALA A 223 24.34 -4.59 2.22
N PHE A 224 24.04 -3.81 1.20
CA PHE A 224 24.69 -3.88 -0.11
C PHE A 224 26.20 -3.60 0.00
N GLN A 225 26.59 -2.54 0.70
CA GLN A 225 27.98 -2.18 0.93
C GLN A 225 28.73 -3.29 1.69
N MET A 226 28.10 -3.86 2.72
CA MET A 226 28.68 -4.97 3.49
C MET A 226 28.87 -6.22 2.62
N ALA A 227 27.91 -6.55 1.77
CA ALA A 227 27.96 -7.73 0.89
C ALA A 227 29.04 -7.61 -0.21
N LEU A 228 29.40 -6.39 -0.65
CA LEU A 228 30.37 -6.17 -1.73
C LEU A 228 31.74 -6.82 -1.50
N SER A 229 32.16 -6.95 -0.25
CA SER A 229 33.44 -7.58 0.10
C SER A 229 33.51 -9.06 -0.27
N ARG A 230 32.36 -9.76 -0.29
CA ARG A 230 32.22 -11.17 -0.61
C ARG A 230 31.54 -11.43 -1.95
N CYS A 231 30.82 -10.44 -2.46
CA CYS A 231 30.02 -10.49 -3.67
C CYS A 231 30.42 -9.33 -4.62
N PRO A 232 31.58 -9.37 -5.29
CA PRO A 232 32.09 -8.24 -6.06
C PRO A 232 31.23 -7.88 -7.29
N ASN A 233 30.47 -8.84 -7.83
CA ASN A 233 29.65 -8.65 -9.02
C ASN A 233 28.16 -8.46 -8.67
N ILE A 234 27.87 -7.59 -7.70
CA ILE A 234 26.50 -7.13 -7.41
C ILE A 234 26.29 -5.71 -7.89
N THR A 235 25.07 -5.44 -8.32
CA THR A 235 24.56 -4.08 -8.60
C THR A 235 23.26 -3.83 -7.85
N LEU A 236 22.96 -2.57 -7.61
CA LEU A 236 21.74 -2.14 -6.95
C LEU A 236 21.10 -1.00 -7.74
N THR A 237 19.82 -1.14 -8.07
CA THR A 237 19.01 -0.06 -8.62
C THR A 237 17.95 0.37 -7.62
N LEU A 238 17.94 1.66 -7.30
CA LEU A 238 16.93 2.29 -6.44
C LEU A 238 15.99 3.12 -7.31
N ALA A 239 14.68 2.92 -7.20
CA ALA A 239 13.68 3.66 -7.96
C ALA A 239 12.55 4.14 -7.05
N GLY A 240 12.12 5.40 -7.22
CA GLY A 240 10.98 5.94 -6.51
C GLY A 240 10.99 7.43 -6.28
N GLU A 241 9.81 7.97 -5.98
CA GLU A 241 9.63 9.39 -5.67
C GLU A 241 10.36 9.80 -4.38
N ARG A 242 10.99 10.97 -4.42
CA ARG A 242 11.84 11.51 -3.34
C ARG A 242 11.03 12.36 -2.37
N HIS A 243 10.21 11.72 -1.54
CA HIS A 243 9.37 12.44 -0.57
C HIS A 243 10.16 12.95 0.64
N ASP A 244 11.14 12.19 1.12
CA ASP A 244 12.00 12.58 2.25
C ASP A 244 13.35 13.10 1.74
N THR A 245 13.45 14.41 1.64
CA THR A 245 14.65 15.07 1.10
C THR A 245 15.88 14.92 2.01
N ALA A 246 15.69 14.78 3.33
CA ALA A 246 16.77 14.56 4.28
C ALA A 246 17.35 13.15 4.10
N LEU A 247 16.48 12.14 4.05
CA LEU A 247 16.88 10.76 3.76
C LEU A 247 17.59 10.64 2.41
N VAL A 248 17.07 11.31 1.38
CA VAL A 248 17.72 11.35 0.04
C VAL A 248 19.12 11.93 0.11
N ALA A 249 19.34 13.00 0.89
CA ALA A 249 20.66 13.59 1.06
C ALA A 249 21.62 12.64 1.80
N GLU A 250 21.14 11.96 2.85
CA GLU A 250 21.89 10.95 3.60
C GLU A 250 22.30 9.77 2.69
N MET A 251 21.38 9.21 1.91
CA MET A 251 21.65 8.14 0.96
C MET A 251 22.72 8.54 -0.07
N ARG A 252 22.64 9.75 -0.64
CA ARG A 252 23.66 10.26 -1.58
C ARG A 252 25.01 10.43 -0.94
N GLN A 253 25.04 10.92 0.31
CA GLN A 253 26.28 11.03 1.07
C GLN A 253 26.91 9.66 1.31
N PHE A 254 26.11 8.67 1.73
CA PHE A 254 26.55 7.28 1.94
C PHE A 254 27.15 6.67 0.66
N ILE A 255 26.48 6.81 -0.48
CA ILE A 255 26.95 6.31 -1.77
C ILE A 255 28.32 6.89 -2.10
N ARG A 256 28.51 8.21 -1.96
CA ARG A 256 29.81 8.88 -2.21
C ARG A 256 30.90 8.44 -1.23
N GLN A 257 30.60 8.41 0.08
CA GLN A 257 31.55 8.04 1.12
C GLN A 257 32.09 6.61 0.93
N HIS A 258 31.28 5.70 0.44
CA HIS A 258 31.65 4.32 0.22
C HIS A 258 32.00 4.01 -1.25
N GLN A 259 32.13 5.03 -2.12
CA GLN A 259 32.51 4.90 -3.53
C GLN A 259 31.64 3.92 -4.31
N LEU A 260 30.31 3.99 -4.10
CA LEU A 260 29.34 3.04 -4.67
C LEU A 260 28.72 3.52 -5.99
N GLU A 261 29.14 4.68 -6.54
CA GLU A 261 28.52 5.30 -7.72
C GLU A 261 28.52 4.41 -8.96
N SER A 262 29.52 3.55 -9.09
CA SER A 262 29.60 2.60 -10.22
C SER A 262 28.74 1.34 -10.02
N LYS A 263 28.23 1.11 -8.81
CA LYS A 263 27.48 -0.08 -8.41
C LYS A 263 26.02 0.19 -8.06
N VAL A 264 25.69 1.44 -7.73
CA VAL A 264 24.35 1.87 -7.33
C VAL A 264 23.79 2.86 -8.37
N GLN A 265 22.75 2.43 -9.06
CA GLN A 265 21.99 3.29 -9.97
C GLN A 265 20.77 3.85 -9.23
N TRP A 266 20.43 5.10 -9.51
CA TRP A 266 19.25 5.76 -8.95
C TRP A 266 18.34 6.34 -10.04
N LEU A 267 17.09 5.88 -10.05
CA LEU A 267 16.02 6.38 -10.91
C LEU A 267 15.00 7.15 -10.07
N ASP A 268 14.50 8.27 -10.57
CA ASP A 268 13.55 9.10 -9.84
C ASP A 268 12.15 8.47 -9.81
N PHE A 269 11.41 8.67 -10.85
CA PHE A 269 10.05 8.17 -11.00
C PHE A 269 9.98 7.12 -12.11
N LEU A 270 9.30 6.03 -11.83
CA LEU A 270 8.99 4.99 -12.81
C LEU A 270 7.46 4.90 -12.96
N PRO A 271 6.91 5.17 -14.14
CA PRO A 271 5.49 4.96 -14.40
C PRO A 271 5.10 3.50 -14.15
N HIS A 272 3.97 3.28 -13.47
CA HIS A 272 3.51 1.92 -13.15
C HIS A 272 3.35 1.03 -14.40
N THR A 273 2.96 1.63 -15.54
CA THR A 273 2.85 0.91 -16.83
C THR A 273 4.16 0.37 -17.37
N GLN A 274 5.30 0.85 -16.89
CA GLN A 274 6.64 0.39 -17.27
C GLN A 274 7.26 -0.52 -16.20
N LEU A 275 6.62 -0.68 -15.05
CA LEU A 275 7.21 -1.38 -13.91
C LEU A 275 7.44 -2.86 -14.19
N ALA A 276 6.53 -3.55 -14.86
CA ALA A 276 6.66 -4.97 -15.16
C ALA A 276 7.91 -5.26 -16.03
N ASP A 277 8.06 -4.51 -17.13
CA ASP A 277 9.21 -4.63 -18.05
C ASP A 277 10.51 -4.23 -17.36
N PHE A 278 10.46 -3.18 -16.52
CA PHE A 278 11.62 -2.73 -15.76
C PHE A 278 12.11 -3.83 -14.79
N LEU A 279 11.20 -4.44 -14.03
CA LEU A 279 11.53 -5.50 -13.07
C LEU A 279 12.07 -6.77 -13.74
N HIS A 280 11.83 -6.95 -15.04
CA HIS A 280 12.37 -8.10 -15.77
C HIS A 280 13.91 -8.13 -15.82
N ASN A 281 14.57 -6.99 -15.66
CA ASN A 281 16.01 -6.84 -15.77
C ASN A 281 16.80 -7.18 -14.49
N PHE A 282 16.12 -7.62 -13.42
CA PHE A 282 16.74 -7.87 -12.12
C PHE A 282 16.44 -9.28 -11.63
N GLU A 283 17.33 -9.83 -10.80
CA GLU A 283 17.16 -11.15 -10.23
C GLU A 283 16.42 -11.12 -8.88
N VAL A 284 16.65 -10.12 -8.03
CA VAL A 284 16.10 -10.08 -6.69
C VAL A 284 15.57 -8.69 -6.34
N PHE A 285 14.35 -8.64 -5.83
CA PHE A 285 13.77 -7.45 -5.23
C PHE A 285 14.18 -7.35 -3.76
N ILE A 286 14.57 -6.17 -3.30
CA ILE A 286 14.94 -5.96 -1.89
C ILE A 286 14.11 -4.80 -1.29
N GLN A 287 13.46 -5.03 -0.14
CA GLN A 287 12.76 -3.98 0.61
C GLN A 287 12.74 -4.32 2.10
N PRO A 288 13.77 -3.91 2.86
CA PRO A 288 13.87 -4.18 4.28
C PRO A 288 13.08 -3.15 5.11
N SER A 289 11.75 -3.16 4.97
CA SER A 289 10.90 -2.25 5.73
C SER A 289 11.02 -2.49 7.23
N HIS A 290 10.85 -1.42 8.01
CA HIS A 290 10.93 -1.45 9.46
C HIS A 290 10.02 -0.40 10.10
N TYR A 291 9.75 -0.52 11.40
CA TYR A 291 9.11 0.54 12.16
C TYR A 291 9.98 1.79 12.23
N THR A 292 9.39 2.94 11.98
CA THR A 292 10.03 4.23 12.30
C THR A 292 9.87 4.58 13.78
N ALA A 293 10.61 5.58 14.25
CA ALA A 293 10.53 6.03 15.65
C ALA A 293 9.11 6.49 16.04
N ASP A 294 8.35 7.05 15.09
CA ASP A 294 6.96 7.47 15.27
C ASP A 294 5.94 6.35 14.94
N ARG A 295 6.40 5.08 14.94
CA ARG A 295 5.56 3.88 14.75
C ARG A 295 4.86 3.80 13.39
N ASP A 296 5.41 4.44 12.34
CA ASP A 296 4.96 4.15 10.98
C ASP A 296 5.36 2.74 10.58
N CYS A 297 4.46 2.03 9.91
CA CYS A 297 4.68 0.65 9.47
C CYS A 297 4.12 0.42 8.06
N GLU A 298 4.51 -0.71 7.48
CA GLU A 298 3.95 -1.23 6.23
C GLU A 298 2.85 -2.23 6.54
N GLY A 299 1.64 -1.97 6.03
CA GLY A 299 0.56 -2.96 6.12
C GLY A 299 0.65 -4.08 5.07
N GLY A 300 1.43 -3.85 4.00
CA GLY A 300 1.63 -4.77 2.89
C GLY A 300 2.08 -4.02 1.64
N PRO A 301 3.39 -4.04 1.28
CA PRO A 301 3.90 -3.29 0.13
C PRO A 301 3.57 -4.00 -1.19
N VAL A 302 2.63 -3.46 -1.96
CA VAL A 302 2.19 -4.04 -3.25
C VAL A 302 3.36 -4.29 -4.21
N SER A 303 4.43 -3.47 -4.15
CA SER A 303 5.63 -3.66 -4.98
C SER A 303 6.32 -5.03 -4.76
N ILE A 304 6.25 -5.58 -3.56
CA ILE A 304 6.72 -6.95 -3.28
C ILE A 304 5.87 -7.99 -4.00
N LEU A 305 4.55 -7.82 -3.99
CA LEU A 305 3.63 -8.71 -4.69
C LEU A 305 3.82 -8.61 -6.21
N GLU A 306 4.01 -7.40 -6.73
CA GLU A 306 4.28 -7.13 -8.14
C GLU A 306 5.58 -7.80 -8.59
N ALA A 307 6.66 -7.70 -7.82
CA ALA A 307 7.92 -8.39 -8.09
C ALA A 307 7.75 -9.91 -8.08
N GLN A 308 7.12 -10.46 -7.03
CA GLN A 308 6.88 -11.91 -6.92
C GLN A 308 5.93 -12.45 -8.01
N SER A 309 4.93 -11.68 -8.44
CA SER A 309 4.04 -12.08 -9.54
C SER A 309 4.84 -12.35 -10.83
N GLY A 310 5.81 -11.49 -11.14
CA GLY A 310 6.76 -11.70 -12.24
C GLY A 310 7.79 -12.80 -12.01
N GLY A 311 7.70 -13.54 -10.90
CA GLY A 311 8.60 -14.61 -10.53
C GLY A 311 9.93 -14.12 -9.93
N MET A 312 10.02 -12.89 -9.41
CA MET A 312 11.23 -12.37 -8.78
C MET A 312 11.21 -12.68 -7.27
N PRO A 313 12.20 -13.46 -6.75
CA PRO A 313 12.35 -13.64 -5.31
C PRO A 313 12.64 -12.33 -4.59
N VAL A 314 12.31 -12.29 -3.30
CA VAL A 314 12.38 -11.07 -2.49
C VAL A 314 13.30 -11.25 -1.28
N ILE A 315 14.12 -10.24 -1.00
CA ILE A 315 14.76 -10.03 0.31
C ILE A 315 13.97 -8.95 1.05
N CYS A 316 13.45 -9.27 2.24
CA CYS A 316 12.79 -8.28 3.07
C CYS A 316 12.99 -8.59 4.56
N THR A 317 12.31 -7.85 5.43
CA THR A 317 12.38 -8.04 6.88
C THR A 317 11.13 -8.74 7.43
N ARG A 318 11.22 -9.29 8.64
CA ARG A 318 10.06 -9.81 9.39
C ARG A 318 9.24 -8.65 9.97
N HIS A 319 8.98 -7.66 9.12
CA HIS A 319 8.23 -6.47 9.48
C HIS A 319 6.74 -6.68 9.28
N PHE A 320 5.96 -6.35 10.29
CA PHE A 320 4.48 -6.32 10.28
C PHE A 320 3.86 -7.56 9.61
N ASP A 321 3.11 -7.39 8.51
CA ASP A 321 2.48 -8.49 7.76
C ASP A 321 3.32 -9.02 6.58
N MET A 322 4.52 -8.47 6.32
CA MET A 322 5.41 -8.92 5.23
C MET A 322 5.75 -10.42 5.25
N PRO A 323 5.87 -11.11 6.43
CA PRO A 323 6.05 -12.57 6.45
C PRO A 323 4.89 -13.37 5.86
N THR A 324 3.73 -12.77 5.64
CA THR A 324 2.62 -13.41 4.90
C THR A 324 2.77 -13.27 3.40
N GLU A 325 3.43 -12.22 2.94
CA GLU A 325 3.68 -11.93 1.52
C GLU A 325 4.93 -12.63 0.99
N VAL A 326 5.95 -12.76 1.84
CA VAL A 326 7.21 -13.44 1.50
C VAL A 326 7.42 -14.63 2.42
N LEU A 327 7.33 -15.84 1.87
CA LEU A 327 7.58 -17.07 2.61
C LEU A 327 9.08 -17.33 2.65
N HIS A 328 9.65 -17.24 3.87
CA HIS A 328 11.08 -17.48 4.07
C HIS A 328 11.50 -18.84 3.54
N GLU A 329 12.64 -18.88 2.82
CA GLU A 329 13.21 -20.09 2.19
C GLU A 329 12.33 -20.67 1.05
N LYS A 330 11.27 -19.99 0.64
CA LYS A 330 10.38 -20.47 -0.44
C LYS A 330 10.18 -19.45 -1.54
N THR A 331 9.78 -18.23 -1.19
CA THR A 331 9.53 -17.16 -2.17
C THR A 331 10.52 -16.01 -2.03
N GLY A 332 11.35 -16.05 -0.98
CA GLY A 332 12.36 -15.06 -0.67
C GLY A 332 13.08 -15.35 0.63
N LEU A 333 13.90 -14.42 1.07
CA LEU A 333 14.66 -14.50 2.31
C LEU A 333 14.27 -13.36 3.24
N LEU A 334 14.07 -13.68 4.52
CA LEU A 334 13.70 -12.71 5.56
C LEU A 334 14.84 -12.52 6.55
N ALA A 335 15.18 -11.27 6.85
CA ALA A 335 16.02 -10.86 7.97
C ALA A 335 15.14 -10.21 9.07
N GLU A 336 15.72 -9.94 10.23
CA GLU A 336 15.05 -9.11 11.25
C GLU A 336 15.10 -7.63 10.86
N GLU A 337 14.21 -6.82 11.43
CA GLU A 337 14.22 -5.36 11.21
C GLU A 337 15.57 -4.78 11.63
N ARG A 338 16.18 -3.94 10.77
CA ARG A 338 17.47 -3.27 11.01
C ARG A 338 18.68 -4.22 11.19
N ASP A 339 18.52 -5.49 10.89
CA ASP A 339 19.62 -6.45 10.87
C ASP A 339 20.37 -6.36 9.52
N ILE A 340 21.31 -5.42 9.47
CA ILE A 340 22.12 -5.16 8.27
C ILE A 340 22.97 -6.39 7.90
N ALA A 341 23.51 -7.10 8.90
CA ALA A 341 24.30 -8.30 8.67
C ALA A 341 23.44 -9.46 8.12
N GLY A 342 22.25 -9.65 8.65
CA GLY A 342 21.28 -10.61 8.14
C GLY A 342 20.82 -10.29 6.71
N LEU A 343 20.59 -9.03 6.40
CA LEU A 343 20.28 -8.59 5.03
C LEU A 343 21.45 -8.85 4.06
N ALA A 344 22.69 -8.54 4.49
CA ALA A 344 23.88 -8.82 3.70
C ALA A 344 24.07 -10.33 3.47
N ALA A 345 23.81 -11.17 4.46
CA ALA A 345 23.83 -12.62 4.33
C ALA A 345 22.74 -13.12 3.35
N CYS A 346 21.56 -12.50 3.31
CA CYS A 346 20.53 -12.81 2.32
C CYS A 346 21.01 -12.47 0.90
N ILE A 347 21.68 -11.34 0.70
CA ILE A 347 22.29 -10.95 -0.59
C ILE A 347 23.36 -11.96 -0.99
N GLU A 348 24.28 -12.31 -0.08
CA GLU A 348 25.34 -13.29 -0.33
C GLU A 348 24.77 -14.66 -0.72
N ARG A 349 23.71 -15.09 -0.03
CA ARG A 349 23.06 -16.36 -0.34
C ARG A 349 22.45 -16.38 -1.74
N PHE A 350 21.74 -15.32 -2.17
CA PHE A 350 21.25 -15.23 -3.54
C PHE A 350 22.41 -15.12 -4.55
N TYR A 351 23.48 -14.44 -4.23
CA TYR A 351 24.65 -14.30 -5.09
C TYR A 351 25.27 -15.68 -5.46
N TRP A 352 25.41 -16.58 -4.49
CA TRP A 352 25.98 -17.90 -4.68
C TRP A 352 24.97 -18.99 -5.06
N MET A 353 23.68 -18.66 -5.03
CA MET A 353 22.60 -19.61 -5.34
C MET A 353 22.73 -20.11 -6.77
N ASP A 354 22.67 -21.43 -6.96
CA ASP A 354 22.61 -22.00 -8.30
C ASP A 354 21.25 -21.73 -8.98
N ASN A 355 21.24 -21.83 -10.30
CA ASN A 355 20.06 -21.49 -11.08
C ASN A 355 18.87 -22.42 -10.83
N ALA A 356 19.09 -23.68 -10.46
CA ALA A 356 17.99 -24.61 -10.22
C ALA A 356 17.21 -24.23 -8.96
N VAL A 357 17.92 -23.95 -7.87
CA VAL A 357 17.31 -23.45 -6.62
C VAL A 357 16.67 -22.08 -6.82
N TYR A 358 17.34 -21.18 -7.56
CA TYR A 358 16.77 -19.87 -7.87
C TYR A 358 15.44 -19.99 -8.65
N GLN A 359 15.36 -20.90 -9.62
CA GLN A 359 14.12 -21.15 -10.37
C GLN A 359 13.00 -21.69 -9.48
N GLU A 360 13.31 -22.50 -8.46
CA GLU A 360 12.33 -22.96 -7.48
C GLU A 360 11.75 -21.78 -6.69
N PHE A 361 12.62 -20.89 -6.17
CA PHE A 361 12.17 -19.65 -5.53
C PHE A 361 11.29 -18.81 -6.46
N SER A 362 11.69 -18.65 -7.72
CA SER A 362 10.97 -17.88 -8.73
C SER A 362 9.57 -18.46 -9.00
N GLN A 363 9.46 -19.77 -9.17
CA GLN A 363 8.18 -20.46 -9.41
C GLN A 363 7.26 -20.31 -8.19
N ASN A 364 7.80 -20.52 -6.99
CA ASN A 364 7.07 -20.41 -5.74
C ASN A 364 6.57 -18.98 -5.50
N ALA A 365 7.38 -17.95 -5.81
CA ALA A 365 7.01 -16.55 -5.68
C ALA A 365 5.76 -16.21 -6.52
N GLY A 366 5.79 -16.53 -7.81
CA GLY A 366 4.64 -16.29 -8.69
C GLY A 366 3.41 -17.11 -8.31
N ALA A 367 3.57 -18.37 -7.92
CA ALA A 367 2.48 -19.21 -7.47
C ALA A 367 1.84 -18.66 -6.17
N HIS A 368 2.66 -18.22 -5.23
CA HIS A 368 2.19 -17.65 -3.95
C HIS A 368 1.29 -16.43 -4.16
N VAL A 369 1.70 -15.49 -5.02
CA VAL A 369 0.91 -14.30 -5.34
C VAL A 369 -0.41 -14.68 -6.01
N ARG A 370 -0.37 -15.52 -7.04
CA ARG A 370 -1.60 -15.96 -7.75
C ARG A 370 -2.60 -16.64 -6.83
N ASN A 371 -2.12 -17.44 -5.88
CA ASN A 371 -2.99 -18.22 -5.00
C ASN A 371 -3.54 -17.41 -3.82
N ASN A 372 -2.84 -16.39 -3.35
CA ASN A 372 -3.17 -15.73 -2.08
C ASN A 372 -3.44 -14.22 -2.20
N PHE A 373 -2.90 -13.55 -3.23
CA PHE A 373 -2.91 -12.09 -3.38
C PHE A 373 -3.48 -11.63 -4.73
N ASP A 374 -4.18 -12.50 -5.44
CA ASP A 374 -4.97 -12.10 -6.60
C ASP A 374 -6.12 -11.20 -6.15
N ILE A 375 -6.24 -10.04 -6.78
CA ILE A 375 -7.27 -9.05 -6.43
C ILE A 375 -8.70 -9.58 -6.54
N ARG A 376 -8.94 -10.57 -7.41
CA ARG A 376 -10.24 -11.26 -7.53
C ARG A 376 -10.65 -11.95 -6.23
N GLN A 377 -9.68 -12.51 -5.51
CA GLN A 377 -9.92 -13.11 -4.18
C GLN A 377 -10.32 -12.06 -3.15
N THR A 378 -9.68 -10.88 -3.20
CA THR A 378 -10.04 -9.75 -2.34
C THR A 378 -11.44 -9.24 -2.67
N GLY A 379 -11.79 -9.16 -3.96
CA GLY A 379 -13.16 -8.85 -4.39
C GLY A 379 -14.20 -9.82 -3.80
N ILE A 380 -13.95 -11.12 -3.88
CA ILE A 380 -14.82 -12.14 -3.29
C ILE A 380 -14.94 -11.96 -1.76
N ARG A 381 -13.84 -11.71 -1.06
CA ARG A 381 -13.85 -11.47 0.40
C ARG A 381 -14.67 -10.23 0.76
N LEU A 382 -14.51 -9.13 0.03
CA LEU A 382 -15.28 -7.90 0.25
C LEU A 382 -16.76 -8.09 -0.08
N LYS A 383 -17.08 -8.76 -1.18
CA LYS A 383 -18.46 -9.12 -1.52
C LYS A 383 -19.12 -9.91 -0.40
N ASN A 384 -18.47 -10.96 0.10
CA ASN A 384 -18.99 -11.79 1.19
C ASN A 384 -19.16 -10.95 2.48
N LEU A 385 -18.22 -10.05 2.77
CA LEU A 385 -18.34 -9.14 3.91
C LEU A 385 -19.56 -8.23 3.78
N TYR A 386 -19.76 -7.63 2.60
CA TYR A 386 -20.92 -6.76 2.35
C TYR A 386 -22.24 -7.51 2.42
N ASN A 387 -22.30 -8.73 1.85
CA ASN A 387 -23.47 -9.60 1.95
C ASN A 387 -23.85 -9.89 3.41
N ASN A 388 -22.86 -10.24 4.23
CA ASN A 388 -23.08 -10.53 5.64
C ASN A 388 -23.60 -9.30 6.41
N ILE A 389 -23.07 -8.12 6.14
CA ILE A 389 -23.48 -6.87 6.79
C ILE A 389 -24.90 -6.49 6.37
N LEU A 390 -25.21 -6.58 5.09
CA LEU A 390 -26.50 -6.20 4.52
C LEU A 390 -27.57 -7.30 4.66
N LYS A 391 -27.18 -8.51 5.05
CA LYS A 391 -28.05 -9.70 5.15
C LYS A 391 -28.71 -10.02 3.82
N ILE A 392 -27.96 -9.97 2.74
CA ILE A 392 -28.39 -10.25 1.37
C ILE A 392 -27.35 -11.11 0.66
N GLU A 393 -27.71 -11.66 -0.52
CA GLU A 393 -26.78 -12.25 -1.48
C GLU A 393 -26.88 -11.49 -2.82
N PHE A 394 -25.73 -11.05 -3.37
CA PHE A 394 -25.69 -10.36 -4.66
C PHE A 394 -24.50 -10.79 -5.53
#